data_6b6ddf9bf95705b5ecd211dcf89bb166
#
_entry.id   6b6ddf9bf95705b5ecd211dcf89bb166
#
_cell.length_a   1.000
_cell.length_b   1.000
_cell.length_c   1.000
_cell.angle_alpha   90.00
_cell.angle_beta   90.00
_cell.angle_gamma   90.00
#
_symmetry.space_group_name_H-M   'P 1'
#
loop_
_entity.id
_entity.type
_entity.pdbx_description
1 polymer ?
#
loop_
_entity_poly.entity_id
_entity_poly.type
_entity_poly.pdbx_seq_one_letter_code
_entity_poly.pdbx_strand_id
1 'polypeptide(L)'
;MKFLKGLALFILSSLLFLSLSIFGIVFMLNQTILNPDFVVSQVNKLDIASIAGDMLSEQITQGQEFLAGVVDDTIADLEPWLKEQTRNITYSAYDYLEGRSQNLSLVVSLEPMKESLRENLREAVLQSPPPELAGLPPAEIESHLDEYYQQISQGIPPTF
;
A
#
# COMPACT_ATOMS: atom_id res chain seq x y z
N MET A 1 -39.78 23.89 46.81
CA MET A 1 -39.84 22.58 46.10
C MET A 1 -39.79 22.69 44.58
N LYS A 2 -40.34 23.71 43.92
CA LYS A 2 -40.29 23.84 42.42
C LYS A 2 -38.88 24.06 41.90
N PHE A 3 -38.02 24.82 42.59
CA PHE A 3 -36.62 25.08 42.20
C PHE A 3 -35.76 23.83 42.21
N LEU A 4 -35.86 22.98 43.27
CA LEU A 4 -35.12 21.71 43.32
C LEU A 4 -35.51 20.74 42.21
N LYS A 5 -36.80 20.69 41.84
CA LYS A 5 -37.26 19.86 40.73
C LYS A 5 -36.71 20.37 39.40
N GLY A 6 -36.67 21.70 39.18
CA GLY A 6 -36.09 22.31 37.99
C GLY A 6 -34.59 22.04 37.89
N LEU A 7 -33.85 22.17 39.00
CA LEU A 7 -32.43 21.87 39.05
C LEU A 7 -32.13 20.36 38.77
N ALA A 8 -32.92 19.48 39.36
CA ALA A 8 -32.77 18.04 39.12
C ALA A 8 -33.06 17.67 37.68
N LEU A 9 -34.08 18.25 37.05
CA LEU A 9 -34.39 18.05 35.63
C LEU A 9 -33.30 18.60 34.73
N PHE A 10 -32.70 19.74 35.05
CA PHE A 10 -31.58 20.31 34.30
C PHE A 10 -30.33 19.40 34.35
N ILE A 11 -29.98 18.94 35.55
CA ILE A 11 -28.85 18.01 35.72
C ILE A 11 -29.09 16.71 34.95
N LEU A 12 -30.29 16.14 35.05
CA LEU A 12 -30.64 14.91 34.36
C LEU A 12 -30.59 15.07 32.82
N SER A 13 -31.15 16.19 32.33
CA SER A 13 -31.09 16.50 30.89
C SER A 13 -29.67 16.72 30.38
N SER A 14 -28.82 17.39 31.18
CA SER A 14 -27.41 17.61 30.85
C SER A 14 -26.63 16.30 30.82
N LEU A 15 -26.85 15.41 31.79
CA LEU A 15 -26.23 14.06 31.84
C LEU A 15 -26.69 13.22 30.66
N LEU A 16 -27.95 13.26 30.29
CA LEU A 16 -28.49 12.53 29.13
C LEU A 16 -27.91 13.05 27.84
N PHE A 17 -27.80 14.35 27.67
CA PHE A 17 -27.17 14.97 26.50
C PHE A 17 -25.69 14.57 26.39
N LEU A 18 -24.93 14.63 27.50
CA LEU A 18 -23.53 14.23 27.55
C LEU A 18 -23.35 12.74 27.19
N SER A 19 -24.19 11.88 27.78
CA SER A 19 -24.18 10.45 27.50
C SER A 19 -24.47 10.15 26.04
N LEU A 20 -25.45 10.81 25.43
CA LEU A 20 -25.81 10.65 24.03
C LEU A 20 -24.69 11.14 23.08
N SER A 21 -24.04 12.26 23.47
CA SER A 21 -22.91 12.81 22.71
C SER A 21 -21.71 11.86 22.72
N ILE A 22 -21.34 11.33 23.90
CA ILE A 22 -20.26 10.34 24.03
C ILE A 22 -20.60 9.08 23.24
N PHE A 23 -21.84 8.58 23.35
CA PHE A 23 -22.28 7.41 22.59
C PHE A 23 -22.19 7.66 21.08
N GLY A 24 -22.60 8.83 20.59
CA GLY A 24 -22.50 9.21 19.19
C GLY A 24 -21.07 9.22 18.68
N ILE A 25 -20.14 9.77 19.48
CA ILE A 25 -18.71 9.79 19.13
C ILE A 25 -18.14 8.36 19.08
N VAL A 26 -18.40 7.55 20.11
CA VAL A 26 -17.92 6.16 20.17
C VAL A 26 -18.49 5.35 19.01
N PHE A 27 -19.78 5.52 18.72
CA PHE A 27 -20.42 4.85 17.58
C PHE A 27 -19.80 5.26 16.25
N MET A 28 -19.55 6.57 16.05
CA MET A 28 -18.88 7.05 14.83
C MET A 28 -17.48 6.49 14.69
N LEU A 29 -16.68 6.49 15.75
CA LEU A 29 -15.32 5.93 15.74
C LEU A 29 -15.32 4.43 15.41
N ASN A 30 -16.28 3.69 16.00
CA ASN A 30 -16.42 2.25 15.76
C ASN A 30 -16.82 1.94 14.31
N GLN A 31 -17.57 2.82 13.65
CA GLN A 31 -17.97 2.64 12.24
C GLN A 31 -16.91 3.15 11.24
N THR A 32 -15.91 3.88 11.71
CA THR A 32 -14.87 4.50 10.86
C THR A 32 -13.47 3.99 11.21
N ILE A 33 -12.76 4.71 12.06
CA ILE A 33 -11.35 4.47 12.35
C ILE A 33 -11.10 3.12 13.05
N LEU A 34 -12.07 2.64 13.86
CA LEU A 34 -11.97 1.33 14.52
C LEU A 34 -12.51 0.18 13.66
N ASN A 35 -12.93 0.45 12.44
CA ASN A 35 -13.41 -0.57 11.52
C ASN A 35 -12.36 -0.83 10.43
N PRO A 36 -11.70 -2.00 10.40
CA PRO A 36 -10.70 -2.32 9.40
C PRO A 36 -11.24 -2.28 7.98
N ASP A 37 -12.50 -2.70 7.75
CA ASP A 37 -13.13 -2.67 6.43
C ASP A 37 -13.27 -1.23 5.90
N PHE A 38 -13.62 -0.28 6.79
CA PHE A 38 -13.68 1.13 6.43
C PHE A 38 -12.30 1.64 6.00
N VAL A 39 -11.27 1.38 6.81
CA VAL A 39 -9.89 1.82 6.51
C VAL A 39 -9.39 1.21 5.20
N VAL A 40 -9.55 -0.11 5.01
CA VAL A 40 -9.20 -0.79 3.75
C VAL A 40 -9.95 -0.18 2.57
N SER A 41 -11.24 0.13 2.74
CA SER A 41 -12.03 0.75 1.66
C SER A 41 -11.55 2.16 1.29
N GLN A 42 -11.02 2.93 2.25
CA GLN A 42 -10.44 4.25 1.95
C GLN A 42 -9.08 4.11 1.26
N VAL A 43 -8.23 3.20 1.74
CA VAL A 43 -6.92 2.95 1.11
C VAL A 43 -7.09 2.43 -0.32
N ASN A 44 -8.05 1.55 -0.58
CA ASN A 44 -8.35 1.04 -1.92
C ASN A 44 -8.84 2.13 -2.91
N LYS A 45 -9.26 3.30 -2.42
CA LYS A 45 -9.61 4.45 -3.26
C LYS A 45 -8.39 5.31 -3.63
N LEU A 46 -7.28 5.11 -2.94
CA LEU A 46 -6.03 5.78 -3.29
C LEU A 46 -5.45 5.09 -4.53
N ASP A 47 -5.00 5.89 -5.46
CA ASP A 47 -4.21 5.41 -6.59
C ASP A 47 -2.76 5.23 -6.12
N ILE A 48 -2.50 4.07 -5.50
CA ILE A 48 -1.19 3.74 -4.94
C ILE A 48 -0.16 3.64 -6.06
N ALA A 49 -0.57 3.17 -7.24
CA ALA A 49 0.29 3.07 -8.40
C ALA A 49 0.79 4.45 -8.84
N SER A 50 -0.12 5.42 -8.99
CA SER A 50 0.25 6.80 -9.34
C SER A 50 1.19 7.43 -8.29
N ILE A 51 0.89 7.27 -7.00
CA ILE A 51 1.73 7.82 -5.92
C ILE A 51 3.14 7.20 -5.96
N ALA A 52 3.23 5.88 -6.14
CA ALA A 52 4.51 5.19 -6.21
C ALA A 52 5.30 5.58 -7.47
N GLY A 53 4.62 5.70 -8.63
CA GLY A 53 5.20 6.17 -9.89
C GLY A 53 5.77 7.57 -9.77
N ASP A 54 5.02 8.52 -9.20
CA ASP A 54 5.48 9.89 -8.98
C ASP A 54 6.73 9.94 -8.08
N MET A 55 6.75 9.17 -6.98
CA MET A 55 7.89 9.11 -6.07
C MET A 55 9.14 8.51 -6.69
N LEU A 56 8.98 7.51 -7.57
CA LEU A 56 10.10 6.85 -8.24
C LEU A 56 10.60 7.64 -9.45
N SER A 57 9.72 8.29 -10.19
CA SER A 57 10.09 9.11 -11.34
C SER A 57 10.95 10.31 -10.93
N GLU A 58 10.79 10.86 -9.73
CA GLU A 58 11.65 11.90 -9.17
C GLU A 58 13.09 11.40 -8.91
N GLN A 59 13.29 10.09 -8.72
CA GLN A 59 14.60 9.49 -8.45
C GLN A 59 15.30 8.98 -9.73
N ILE A 60 14.57 8.87 -10.84
CA ILE A 60 15.15 8.44 -12.12
C ILE A 60 15.90 9.61 -12.75
N THR A 61 17.21 9.44 -12.90
CA THR A 61 18.10 10.46 -13.47
C THR A 61 17.86 10.61 -14.98
N GLN A 62 18.07 11.82 -15.50
CA GLN A 62 18.03 12.08 -16.96
C GLN A 62 18.93 11.09 -17.73
N GLY A 63 18.40 10.43 -18.73
CA GLY A 63 19.07 9.37 -19.51
C GLY A 63 18.60 7.95 -19.18
N GLN A 64 17.71 7.79 -18.20
CA GLN A 64 17.12 6.51 -17.83
C GLN A 64 15.61 6.44 -18.14
N GLU A 65 15.16 7.17 -19.16
CA GLU A 65 13.74 7.20 -19.57
C GLU A 65 13.19 5.80 -19.88
N PHE A 66 14.05 4.90 -20.37
CA PHE A 66 13.71 3.49 -20.56
C PHE A 66 13.30 2.80 -19.25
N LEU A 67 14.04 3.05 -18.15
CA LEU A 67 13.72 2.48 -16.84
C LEU A 67 12.44 3.08 -16.23
N ALA A 68 12.10 4.32 -16.56
CA ALA A 68 10.86 4.93 -16.11
C ALA A 68 9.65 4.14 -16.60
N GLY A 69 9.60 3.78 -17.89
CA GLY A 69 8.52 2.98 -18.46
C GLY A 69 8.42 1.60 -17.78
N VAL A 70 9.56 0.92 -17.57
CA VAL A 70 9.58 -0.38 -16.88
C VAL A 70 9.05 -0.28 -15.45
N VAL A 71 9.38 0.79 -14.74
CA VAL A 71 8.90 1.03 -13.37
C VAL A 71 7.40 1.29 -13.38
N ASP A 72 6.90 2.13 -14.27
CA ASP A 72 5.47 2.44 -14.37
C ASP A 72 4.63 1.19 -14.68
N ASP A 73 5.06 0.37 -15.64
CA ASP A 73 4.40 -0.89 -15.98
C ASP A 73 4.45 -1.87 -14.81
N THR A 74 5.61 -1.99 -14.14
CA THR A 74 5.76 -2.84 -12.94
C THR A 74 4.83 -2.42 -11.81
N ILE A 75 4.70 -1.13 -11.55
CA ILE A 75 3.79 -0.60 -10.51
C ILE A 75 2.34 -0.87 -10.88
N ALA A 76 1.97 -0.70 -12.15
CA ALA A 76 0.61 -0.98 -12.63
C ALA A 76 0.25 -2.46 -12.45
N ASP A 77 1.15 -3.37 -12.80
CA ASP A 77 0.95 -4.81 -12.62
C ASP A 77 0.86 -5.22 -11.14
N LEU A 78 1.57 -4.51 -10.28
CA LEU A 78 1.57 -4.77 -8.83
C LEU A 78 0.40 -4.15 -8.08
N GLU A 79 -0.44 -3.33 -8.70
CA GLU A 79 -1.56 -2.67 -8.03
C GLU A 79 -2.48 -3.65 -7.28
N PRO A 80 -2.92 -4.79 -7.86
CA PRO A 80 -3.74 -5.76 -7.15
C PRO A 80 -3.03 -6.37 -5.93
N TRP A 81 -1.74 -6.70 -6.08
CA TRP A 81 -0.93 -7.25 -5.01
C TRP A 81 -0.71 -6.23 -3.89
N LEU A 82 -0.43 -4.97 -4.21
CA LEU A 82 -0.29 -3.88 -3.23
C LEU A 82 -1.57 -3.68 -2.42
N LYS A 83 -2.74 -3.73 -3.06
CA LYS A 83 -4.04 -3.66 -2.39
C LYS A 83 -4.25 -4.82 -1.44
N GLU A 84 -3.87 -6.03 -1.85
CA GLU A 84 -3.97 -7.22 -0.99
C GLU A 84 -3.01 -7.13 0.21
N GLN A 85 -1.75 -6.73 0.00
CA GLN A 85 -0.80 -6.54 1.10
C GLN A 85 -1.29 -5.47 2.08
N THR A 86 -1.77 -4.34 1.59
CA THR A 86 -2.33 -3.27 2.43
C THR A 86 -3.51 -3.76 3.25
N ARG A 87 -4.38 -4.56 2.65
CA ARG A 87 -5.48 -5.20 3.34
C ARG A 87 -4.98 -6.12 4.47
N ASN A 88 -4.06 -7.02 4.16
CA ASN A 88 -3.51 -7.98 5.12
C ASN A 88 -2.81 -7.28 6.29
N ILE A 89 -2.01 -6.26 6.01
CA ILE A 89 -1.35 -5.42 7.01
C ILE A 89 -2.39 -4.74 7.91
N THR A 90 -3.43 -4.14 7.30
CA THR A 90 -4.48 -3.46 8.05
C THR A 90 -5.19 -4.42 9.00
N TYR A 91 -5.65 -5.58 8.52
CA TYR A 91 -6.32 -6.56 9.38
C TYR A 91 -5.39 -7.10 10.48
N SER A 92 -4.13 -7.39 10.16
CA SER A 92 -3.15 -7.84 11.16
C SER A 92 -2.92 -6.78 12.26
N ALA A 93 -2.87 -5.50 11.87
CA ALA A 93 -2.76 -4.41 12.83
C ALA A 93 -3.99 -4.29 13.74
N TYR A 94 -5.20 -4.43 13.19
CA TYR A 94 -6.43 -4.41 13.98
C TYR A 94 -6.54 -5.64 14.89
N ASP A 95 -6.19 -6.82 14.43
CA ASP A 95 -6.18 -8.04 15.25
C ASP A 95 -5.21 -7.91 16.45
N TYR A 96 -4.07 -7.27 16.23
CA TYR A 96 -3.14 -6.96 17.30
C TYR A 96 -3.70 -5.91 18.29
N LEU A 97 -4.25 -4.80 17.77
CA LEU A 97 -4.80 -3.72 18.61
C LEU A 97 -6.01 -4.17 19.45
N GLU A 98 -6.83 -5.07 18.90
CA GLU A 98 -8.00 -5.63 19.59
C GLU A 98 -7.65 -6.81 20.49
N GLY A 99 -6.38 -7.21 20.57
CA GLY A 99 -5.92 -8.30 21.41
C GLY A 99 -6.28 -9.69 20.89
N ARG A 100 -6.72 -9.80 19.63
CA ARG A 100 -7.00 -11.08 18.95
C ARG A 100 -5.72 -11.79 18.54
N SER A 101 -4.64 -11.04 18.32
CA SER A 101 -3.29 -11.54 18.06
C SER A 101 -2.32 -11.07 19.13
N GLN A 102 -1.39 -11.94 19.54
CA GLN A 102 -0.32 -11.58 20.49
C GLN A 102 0.88 -10.93 19.79
N ASN A 103 0.98 -11.09 18.48
CA ASN A 103 2.09 -10.58 17.68
C ASN A 103 1.56 -9.78 16.49
N LEU A 104 2.19 -8.65 16.22
CA LEU A 104 2.01 -7.92 14.99
C LEU A 104 2.88 -8.58 13.90
N SER A 105 2.25 -9.33 12.99
CA SER A 105 2.94 -9.96 11.87
C SER A 105 2.77 -9.09 10.63
N LEU A 106 3.85 -8.45 10.22
CA LEU A 106 3.90 -7.56 9.04
C LEU A 106 4.96 -8.08 8.05
N VAL A 107 4.87 -9.36 7.71
CA VAL A 107 5.79 -9.94 6.73
C VAL A 107 5.19 -9.81 5.34
N VAL A 108 5.85 -9.04 4.48
CA VAL A 108 5.48 -8.85 3.08
C VAL A 108 6.53 -9.53 2.21
N SER A 109 6.13 -10.52 1.42
CA SER A 109 7.01 -11.14 0.43
C SER A 109 7.16 -10.21 -0.77
N LEU A 110 8.39 -9.91 -1.17
CA LEU A 110 8.70 -9.09 -2.34
C LEU A 110 8.95 -9.90 -3.62
N GLU A 111 8.72 -11.21 -3.58
CA GLU A 111 8.89 -12.07 -4.76
C GLU A 111 7.97 -11.66 -5.93
N PRO A 112 6.66 -11.33 -5.72
CA PRO A 112 5.81 -10.84 -6.81
C PRO A 112 6.35 -9.57 -7.47
N MET A 113 6.93 -8.65 -6.66
CA MET A 113 7.56 -7.44 -7.19
C MET A 113 8.77 -7.75 -8.05
N LYS A 114 9.61 -8.69 -7.63
CA LYS A 114 10.79 -9.11 -8.38
C LYS A 114 10.41 -9.77 -9.69
N GLU A 115 9.37 -10.60 -9.68
CA GLU A 115 8.87 -11.30 -10.85
C GLU A 115 8.28 -10.33 -11.89
N SER A 116 7.42 -9.40 -11.46
CA SER A 116 6.84 -8.36 -12.32
C SER A 116 7.92 -7.46 -12.91
N LEU A 117 8.89 -7.02 -12.10
CA LEU A 117 10.03 -6.22 -12.59
C LEU A 117 10.84 -6.96 -13.66
N ARG A 118 11.08 -8.27 -13.47
CA ARG A 118 11.81 -9.08 -14.44
C ARG A 118 11.08 -9.17 -15.77
N GLU A 119 9.77 -9.43 -15.72
CA GLU A 119 8.95 -9.57 -16.93
C GLU A 119 8.86 -8.24 -17.69
N ASN A 120 8.57 -7.13 -17.00
CA ASN A 120 8.48 -5.81 -17.63
C ASN A 120 9.83 -5.35 -18.19
N LEU A 121 10.93 -5.61 -17.48
CA LEU A 121 12.26 -5.31 -18.00
C LEU A 121 12.55 -6.12 -19.27
N ARG A 122 12.20 -7.40 -19.28
CA ARG A 122 12.37 -8.28 -20.44
C ARG A 122 11.55 -7.79 -21.62
N GLU A 123 10.27 -7.47 -21.41
CA GLU A 123 9.38 -6.97 -22.45
C GLU A 123 9.88 -5.66 -23.04
N ALA A 124 10.25 -4.71 -22.20
CA ALA A 124 10.76 -3.42 -22.62
C ALA A 124 12.05 -3.53 -23.46
N VAL A 125 13.00 -4.37 -23.03
CA VAL A 125 14.24 -4.58 -23.80
C VAL A 125 14.00 -5.28 -25.12
N LEU A 126 13.07 -6.23 -25.17
CA LEU A 126 12.73 -6.92 -26.43
C LEU A 126 11.98 -6.00 -27.41
N GLN A 127 11.15 -5.07 -26.90
CA GLN A 127 10.45 -4.11 -27.75
C GLN A 127 11.34 -2.96 -28.22
N SER A 128 12.20 -2.46 -27.35
CA SER A 128 13.08 -1.32 -27.62
C SER A 128 14.45 -1.52 -26.96
N PRO A 129 15.31 -2.32 -27.56
CA PRO A 129 16.61 -2.62 -26.97
C PRO A 129 17.44 -1.33 -26.81
N PRO A 130 18.06 -1.12 -25.64
CA PRO A 130 19.01 -0.02 -25.43
C PRO A 130 20.15 -0.07 -26.47
N PRO A 131 20.79 1.06 -26.76
CA PRO A 131 21.84 1.13 -27.76
C PRO A 131 22.95 0.11 -27.59
N GLU A 132 23.26 -0.25 -26.33
CA GLU A 132 24.29 -1.22 -25.96
C GLU A 132 23.91 -2.67 -26.33
N LEU A 133 22.60 -2.96 -26.41
CA LEU A 133 22.05 -4.27 -26.74
C LEU A 133 21.52 -4.33 -28.18
N ALA A 134 21.47 -3.20 -28.86
CA ALA A 134 20.97 -3.10 -30.22
C ALA A 134 21.85 -3.90 -31.19
N GLY A 135 21.25 -4.90 -31.83
CA GLY A 135 21.93 -5.75 -32.79
C GLY A 135 22.53 -7.06 -32.25
N LEU A 136 22.37 -7.30 -30.95
CA LEU A 136 22.71 -8.62 -30.38
C LEU A 136 21.63 -9.66 -30.71
N PRO A 137 22.02 -10.96 -30.82
CA PRO A 137 21.04 -12.03 -30.92
C PRO A 137 20.15 -12.09 -29.67
N PRO A 138 18.87 -12.54 -29.78
CA PRO A 138 17.95 -12.62 -28.65
C PRO A 138 18.49 -13.40 -27.43
N ALA A 139 19.26 -14.47 -27.67
CA ALA A 139 19.86 -15.26 -26.59
C ALA A 139 20.92 -14.48 -25.78
N GLU A 140 21.69 -13.61 -26.43
CA GLU A 140 22.68 -12.76 -25.77
C GLU A 140 21.97 -11.63 -25.01
N ILE A 141 20.89 -11.06 -25.57
CA ILE A 141 20.05 -10.09 -24.88
C ILE A 141 19.47 -10.70 -23.58
N GLU A 142 18.94 -11.93 -23.63
CA GLU A 142 18.42 -12.60 -22.44
C GLU A 142 19.50 -12.84 -21.37
N SER A 143 20.72 -13.18 -21.77
CA SER A 143 21.83 -13.34 -20.83
C SER A 143 22.19 -12.05 -20.12
N HIS A 144 22.25 -10.94 -20.86
CA HIS A 144 22.47 -9.61 -20.26
C HIS A 144 21.32 -9.17 -19.36
N LEU A 145 20.07 -9.47 -19.72
CA LEU A 145 18.91 -9.20 -18.88
C LEU A 145 18.98 -9.93 -17.55
N ASP A 146 19.37 -11.21 -17.57
CA ASP A 146 19.53 -11.97 -16.33
C ASP A 146 20.64 -11.39 -15.43
N GLU A 147 21.74 -10.91 -16.00
CA GLU A 147 22.80 -10.23 -15.26
C GLU A 147 22.29 -8.91 -14.64
N TYR A 148 21.62 -8.07 -15.42
CA TYR A 148 21.01 -6.82 -14.94
C TYR A 148 19.99 -7.09 -13.84
N TYR A 149 19.11 -8.05 -14.05
CA TYR A 149 18.11 -8.43 -13.05
C TYR A 149 18.75 -8.91 -11.76
N GLN A 150 19.78 -9.77 -11.83
CA GLN A 150 20.50 -10.21 -10.64
C GLN A 150 21.13 -9.05 -9.87
N GLN A 151 21.70 -8.09 -10.58
CA GLN A 151 22.31 -6.91 -9.96
C GLN A 151 21.26 -6.05 -9.23
N ILE A 152 20.08 -5.82 -9.83
CA ILE A 152 18.98 -5.07 -9.24
C ILE A 152 18.38 -5.87 -8.08
N SER A 153 18.10 -7.15 -8.27
CA SER A 153 17.42 -7.99 -7.28
C SER A 153 18.22 -8.25 -6.01
N GLN A 154 19.56 -8.19 -6.08
CA GLN A 154 20.43 -8.27 -4.89
C GLN A 154 20.20 -7.11 -3.92
N GLY A 155 19.78 -5.95 -4.41
CA GLY A 155 19.41 -4.79 -3.58
C GLY A 155 18.03 -4.89 -2.93
N ILE A 156 17.20 -5.85 -3.38
CA ILE A 156 15.83 -6.02 -2.91
C ILE A 156 15.78 -7.23 -1.96
N PRO A 157 15.48 -7.04 -0.66
CA PRO A 157 15.35 -8.15 0.27
C PRO A 157 14.19 -9.08 -0.14
N PRO A 158 14.17 -10.35 0.30
CA PRO A 158 13.06 -11.27 -0.01
C PRO A 158 11.76 -10.90 0.70
N THR A 159 11.86 -10.25 1.85
CA THR A 159 10.72 -9.84 2.68
C THR A 159 11.03 -8.52 3.41
N PHE A 160 9.98 -7.80 3.72
CA PHE A 160 9.96 -6.71 4.72
C PHE A 160 9.25 -7.18 5.97
#